data_94db054f0f0ec26241e0cc2b59208cfa
#
_entry.id   94db054f0f0ec26241e0cc2b59208cfa
#
_cell.length_a   1.000
_cell.length_b   1.000
_cell.length_c   1.000
_cell.angle_alpha   90.00
_cell.angle_beta   90.00
_cell.angle_gamma   90.00
#
_symmetry.space_group_name_H-M   'P 1'
#
loop_
_entity.id
_entity.type
_entity.pdbx_description
1 polymer ?
#
loop_
_entity_poly.entity_id
_entity_poly.type
_entity_poly.pdbx_seq_one_letter_code
_entity_poly.pdbx_strand_id
1 'polypeptide(L)'
;SHKKFESADLIGFRDRFDLPLSDEQATSLSFYKPADDSLEMRYLRAHRAALGGSMPRRETACDVVPVPALPAYARFALEADGKDMSTTMAFVRLLGALLKDPALGPRVVPIVADEARTFGMANLFKQVGIYSSVGQRYSPEDIDSILSYREATDGQILEEGISEAGAIASWTAAATSYSVHGLAMLPFYIYYSMFGFQRVGDAIWAAADQRARGFLMGATSGRTTLGGEGLQHQDGSSHLVAATIPNCKAYDPAFAGEMAVIVDAGLREMLVEQRDVFYYVTLMNENYAQPSLPPEAHADVLRGCWRFGRFDAGDGAQGPAHVTLMGSGAILSEVVKAARQLAREGLCVDVFSVTSWSELARDGAACEARALRGEAAGEPFIARQLRDGAGPIVAATDYVRAVPESVRAWLPEGRRYLTLGTDGFGRSDTRAALRGFFGVDAASIARAARHAMA
;
A
#
# COMPACT_ATOMS: atom_id res chain seq x y z
N SER A 1 22.61 30.02 -16.85
CA SER A 1 21.29 30.69 -16.88
C SER A 1 21.45 32.09 -16.32
N HIS A 2 21.05 33.10 -17.07
CA HIS A 2 21.04 34.47 -16.60
C HIS A 2 19.98 34.64 -15.54
N LYS A 3 20.36 35.10 -14.35
CA LYS A 3 19.41 35.37 -13.24
C LYS A 3 18.65 36.69 -13.41
N LYS A 4 19.07 37.56 -14.31
CA LYS A 4 18.44 38.84 -14.65
C LYS A 4 18.47 39.03 -16.16
N PHE A 5 17.36 39.45 -16.73
CA PHE A 5 17.33 39.96 -18.11
C PHE A 5 17.77 41.43 -18.13
N GLU A 6 18.49 41.80 -19.15
CA GLU A 6 18.80 43.22 -19.40
C GLU A 6 17.57 43.91 -20.01
N SER A 7 17.48 45.22 -19.82
CA SER A 7 16.36 46.01 -20.38
C SER A 7 16.23 45.85 -21.89
N ALA A 8 17.33 45.74 -22.59
CA ALA A 8 17.35 45.52 -24.04
C ALA A 8 16.73 44.17 -24.45
N ASP A 9 16.95 43.09 -23.64
CA ASP A 9 16.37 41.78 -23.91
C ASP A 9 14.85 41.81 -23.76
N LEU A 10 14.35 42.50 -22.73
CA LEU A 10 12.91 42.63 -22.46
C LEU A 10 12.21 43.46 -23.54
N ILE A 11 12.84 44.56 -24.00
CA ILE A 11 12.35 45.38 -25.11
C ILE A 11 12.36 44.54 -26.41
N GLY A 12 13.46 43.86 -26.69
CA GLY A 12 13.54 42.98 -27.86
C GLY A 12 12.53 41.85 -27.89
N PHE A 13 12.19 41.29 -26.71
CA PHE A 13 11.13 40.31 -26.59
C PHE A 13 9.77 40.93 -26.90
N ARG A 14 9.45 42.09 -26.31
CA ARG A 14 8.22 42.81 -26.58
C ARG A 14 8.07 43.09 -28.10
N ASP A 15 9.11 43.60 -28.74
CA ASP A 15 9.09 43.98 -30.17
C ASP A 15 8.91 42.73 -31.07
N ARG A 16 9.58 41.63 -30.71
CA ARG A 16 9.45 40.36 -31.45
C ARG A 16 8.05 39.81 -31.45
N PHE A 17 7.33 39.97 -30.36
CA PHE A 17 5.96 39.45 -30.17
C PHE A 17 4.87 40.51 -30.30
N ASP A 18 5.24 41.71 -30.75
CA ASP A 18 4.34 42.86 -30.96
C ASP A 18 3.41 43.12 -29.76
N LEU A 19 4.00 43.05 -28.54
CA LEU A 19 3.23 43.28 -27.33
C LEU A 19 3.00 44.80 -27.15
N PRO A 20 1.75 45.26 -26.89
CA PRO A 20 1.42 46.67 -26.77
C PRO A 20 1.80 47.23 -25.37
N LEU A 21 3.12 47.21 -25.10
CA LEU A 21 3.72 47.73 -23.86
C LEU A 21 4.71 48.84 -24.20
N SER A 22 4.78 49.89 -23.38
CA SER A 22 5.86 50.88 -23.47
C SER A 22 7.19 50.25 -23.03
N ASP A 23 8.32 50.89 -23.35
CA ASP A 23 9.63 50.46 -22.88
C ASP A 23 9.72 50.37 -21.36
N GLU A 24 9.12 51.34 -20.67
CA GLU A 24 9.04 51.36 -19.21
C GLU A 24 8.20 50.16 -18.68
N GLN A 25 7.06 49.86 -19.30
CA GLN A 25 6.21 48.73 -18.93
C GLN A 25 6.92 47.40 -19.20
N ALA A 26 7.63 47.28 -20.32
CA ALA A 26 8.37 46.05 -20.64
C ALA A 26 9.53 45.80 -19.66
N THR A 27 10.29 46.86 -19.33
CA THR A 27 11.45 46.78 -18.43
C THR A 27 11.06 46.61 -16.96
N SER A 28 9.91 47.12 -16.56
CA SER A 28 9.32 46.91 -15.21
C SER A 28 8.54 45.59 -15.09
N LEU A 29 8.46 44.79 -16.15
CA LEU A 29 7.69 43.54 -16.21
C LEU A 29 6.24 43.74 -15.82
N SER A 30 5.62 44.84 -16.29
CA SER A 30 4.19 45.13 -16.03
C SER A 30 3.29 44.05 -16.59
N PHE A 31 2.29 43.65 -15.85
CA PHE A 31 1.29 42.70 -16.32
C PHE A 31 0.50 43.27 -17.49
N TYR A 32 0.49 42.55 -18.61
CA TYR A 32 -0.34 42.85 -19.76
C TYR A 32 -1.62 41.99 -19.73
N LYS A 33 -2.76 42.68 -19.83
CA LYS A 33 -4.05 42.01 -20.08
C LYS A 33 -4.65 42.63 -21.32
N PRO A 34 -4.99 41.83 -22.36
CA PRO A 34 -5.71 42.34 -23.53
C PRO A 34 -7.07 42.93 -23.16
N ALA A 35 -7.57 43.85 -23.95
CA ALA A 35 -8.90 44.43 -23.76
C ALA A 35 -9.97 43.29 -23.75
N ASP A 36 -11.00 43.46 -22.93
CA ASP A 36 -12.02 42.43 -22.72
C ASP A 36 -12.80 42.04 -24.00
N ASP A 37 -12.87 42.94 -24.97
CA ASP A 37 -13.47 42.79 -26.29
C ASP A 37 -12.50 42.41 -27.40
N SER A 38 -11.20 42.21 -27.06
CA SER A 38 -10.22 41.73 -28.03
C SER A 38 -10.51 40.31 -28.52
N LEU A 39 -9.96 39.95 -29.69
CA LEU A 39 -10.13 38.61 -30.26
C LEU A 39 -9.62 37.52 -29.31
N GLU A 40 -8.48 37.74 -28.69
CA GLU A 40 -7.82 36.84 -27.78
C GLU A 40 -8.69 36.57 -26.53
N MET A 41 -9.25 37.63 -25.94
CA MET A 41 -10.09 37.54 -24.74
C MET A 41 -11.44 36.90 -25.05
N ARG A 42 -12.03 37.19 -26.22
CA ARG A 42 -13.27 36.50 -26.66
C ARG A 42 -13.03 35.04 -26.88
N TYR A 43 -11.95 34.67 -27.57
CA TYR A 43 -11.54 33.28 -27.77
C TYR A 43 -11.34 32.55 -26.46
N LEU A 44 -10.50 33.12 -25.56
CA LEU A 44 -10.21 32.55 -24.24
C LEU A 44 -11.50 32.31 -23.44
N ARG A 45 -12.38 33.32 -23.38
CA ARG A 45 -13.63 33.22 -22.60
C ARG A 45 -14.59 32.19 -23.18
N ALA A 46 -14.73 32.13 -24.52
CA ALA A 46 -15.58 31.13 -25.17
C ALA A 46 -15.10 29.70 -24.86
N HIS A 47 -13.78 29.46 -25.00
CA HIS A 47 -13.20 28.16 -24.63
C HIS A 47 -13.36 27.84 -23.16
N ARG A 48 -13.08 28.80 -22.26
CA ARG A 48 -13.26 28.58 -20.83
C ARG A 48 -14.71 28.34 -20.44
N ALA A 49 -15.64 29.04 -21.07
CA ALA A 49 -17.07 28.82 -20.83
C ALA A 49 -17.50 27.41 -21.26
N ALA A 50 -17.04 26.94 -22.43
CA ALA A 50 -17.30 25.59 -22.91
C ALA A 50 -16.72 24.49 -21.97
N LEU A 51 -15.64 24.80 -21.24
CA LEU A 51 -15.01 23.93 -20.25
C LEU A 51 -15.56 24.11 -18.81
N GLY A 52 -16.66 24.87 -18.63
CA GLY A 52 -17.28 25.07 -17.33
C GLY A 52 -16.78 26.26 -16.52
N GLY A 53 -15.98 27.17 -17.08
CA GLY A 53 -15.56 28.42 -16.43
C GLY A 53 -14.06 28.72 -16.48
N SER A 54 -13.68 29.82 -15.84
CA SER A 54 -12.32 30.38 -15.88
C SER A 54 -11.25 29.52 -15.19
N MET A 55 -11.63 28.77 -14.18
CA MET A 55 -10.75 27.83 -13.46
C MET A 55 -11.26 26.41 -13.66
N PRO A 56 -10.38 25.40 -13.73
CA PRO A 56 -10.83 24.02 -13.65
C PRO A 56 -11.68 23.86 -12.40
N ARG A 57 -12.91 23.40 -12.55
CA ARG A 57 -13.72 23.04 -11.41
C ARG A 57 -13.11 21.80 -10.77
N ARG A 58 -12.71 21.89 -9.51
CA ARG A 58 -12.23 20.74 -8.75
C ARG A 58 -13.42 20.06 -8.12
N GLU A 59 -13.80 18.92 -8.65
CA GLU A 59 -14.79 18.05 -8.02
C GLU A 59 -14.08 17.21 -6.93
N THR A 60 -14.66 17.19 -5.75
CA THR A 60 -14.14 16.41 -4.62
C THR A 60 -14.94 15.12 -4.39
N ALA A 61 -16.07 15.01 -5.05
CA ALA A 61 -16.98 13.87 -4.98
C ALA A 61 -17.53 13.53 -6.36
N CYS A 62 -18.02 12.31 -6.51
CA CYS A 62 -18.72 11.81 -7.69
C CYS A 62 -19.86 10.88 -7.22
N ASP A 63 -20.54 10.24 -8.13
CA ASP A 63 -21.55 9.22 -7.78
C ASP A 63 -20.91 8.09 -6.98
N VAL A 64 -21.60 7.68 -5.92
CA VAL A 64 -21.15 6.56 -5.06
C VAL A 64 -21.19 5.26 -5.86
N VAL A 65 -20.09 4.54 -5.84
CA VAL A 65 -20.04 3.18 -6.39
C VAL A 65 -20.33 2.18 -5.27
N PRO A 66 -21.39 1.36 -5.38
CA PRO A 66 -21.72 0.40 -4.34
C PRO A 66 -20.64 -0.67 -4.22
N VAL A 67 -20.25 -1.00 -2.99
CA VAL A 67 -19.30 -2.06 -2.66
C VAL A 67 -20.10 -3.26 -2.13
N PRO A 68 -19.97 -4.46 -2.70
CA PRO A 68 -20.66 -5.65 -2.23
C PRO A 68 -20.24 -6.01 -0.80
N ALA A 69 -21.01 -6.82 -0.12
CA ALA A 69 -20.64 -7.31 1.23
C ALA A 69 -19.37 -8.16 1.14
N LEU A 70 -18.44 -7.96 2.08
CA LEU A 70 -17.13 -8.62 2.09
C LEU A 70 -17.21 -10.16 1.87
N PRO A 71 -18.11 -10.93 2.50
CA PRO A 71 -18.20 -12.37 2.27
C PRO A 71 -18.62 -12.74 0.84
N ALA A 72 -19.24 -11.84 0.08
CA ALA A 72 -19.67 -12.13 -1.29
C ALA A 72 -18.50 -12.38 -2.24
N TYR A 73 -17.35 -11.75 -2.02
CA TYR A 73 -16.17 -11.86 -2.87
C TYR A 73 -14.91 -12.38 -2.14
N ALA A 74 -14.92 -12.46 -0.81
CA ALA A 74 -13.73 -12.79 -0.02
C ALA A 74 -13.94 -13.95 0.98
N ARG A 75 -15.08 -14.66 0.97
CA ARG A 75 -15.34 -15.76 1.90
C ARG A 75 -14.20 -16.77 1.97
N PHE A 76 -13.58 -17.12 0.84
CA PHE A 76 -12.47 -18.07 0.76
C PHE A 76 -11.24 -17.65 1.58
N ALA A 77 -11.07 -16.34 1.80
CA ALA A 77 -9.98 -15.77 2.58
C ALA A 77 -10.35 -15.63 4.07
N LEU A 78 -11.61 -15.30 4.34
CA LEU A 78 -12.13 -15.18 5.71
C LEU A 78 -12.28 -16.55 6.40
N GLU A 79 -12.71 -17.57 5.65
CA GLU A 79 -12.95 -18.95 6.09
C GLU A 79 -11.93 -19.89 5.40
N ALA A 80 -10.64 -19.62 5.58
CA ALA A 80 -9.58 -20.37 4.89
C ALA A 80 -9.27 -21.74 5.49
N ASP A 81 -9.58 -21.94 6.79
CA ASP A 81 -9.54 -23.23 7.49
C ASP A 81 -8.23 -24.02 7.34
N GLY A 82 -7.10 -23.32 7.39
CA GLY A 82 -5.77 -23.92 7.29
C GLY A 82 -5.31 -24.29 5.88
N LYS A 83 -6.03 -23.90 4.83
CA LYS A 83 -5.61 -24.12 3.45
C LYS A 83 -4.33 -23.35 3.12
N ASP A 84 -3.39 -24.02 2.45
CA ASP A 84 -2.15 -23.40 1.99
C ASP A 84 -2.42 -22.42 0.85
N MET A 85 -2.01 -21.18 1.05
CA MET A 85 -2.13 -20.11 0.05
C MET A 85 -1.16 -18.97 0.39
N SER A 86 -0.68 -18.27 -0.63
CA SER A 86 0.04 -17.01 -0.46
C SER A 86 -0.92 -15.82 -0.45
N THR A 87 -0.53 -14.71 0.17
CA THR A 87 -1.35 -13.49 0.14
C THR A 87 -1.44 -12.91 -1.27
N THR A 88 -0.42 -13.09 -2.13
CA THR A 88 -0.49 -12.74 -3.56
C THR A 88 -1.59 -13.52 -4.28
N MET A 89 -1.65 -14.84 -4.13
CA MET A 89 -2.69 -15.65 -4.75
C MET A 89 -4.09 -15.36 -4.19
N ALA A 90 -4.18 -15.08 -2.89
CA ALA A 90 -5.42 -14.63 -2.27
C ALA A 90 -5.92 -13.31 -2.87
N PHE A 91 -5.01 -12.34 -3.06
CA PHE A 91 -5.34 -11.07 -3.68
C PHE A 91 -5.81 -11.24 -5.14
N VAL A 92 -5.10 -12.00 -5.96
CA VAL A 92 -5.50 -12.24 -7.36
C VAL A 92 -6.88 -12.89 -7.45
N ARG A 93 -7.18 -13.83 -6.55
CA ARG A 93 -8.50 -14.44 -6.47
C ARG A 93 -9.57 -13.45 -6.06
N LEU A 94 -9.28 -12.57 -5.11
CA LEU A 94 -10.17 -11.49 -4.69
C LEU A 94 -10.41 -10.50 -5.84
N LEU A 95 -9.34 -10.05 -6.51
CA LEU A 95 -9.41 -9.15 -7.67
C LEU A 95 -10.27 -9.75 -8.77
N GLY A 96 -10.09 -11.03 -9.08
CA GLY A 96 -10.91 -11.75 -10.06
C GLY A 96 -12.38 -11.84 -9.67
N ALA A 97 -12.71 -11.83 -8.37
CA ALA A 97 -14.09 -11.77 -7.89
C ALA A 97 -14.67 -10.35 -8.01
N LEU A 98 -13.90 -9.31 -7.67
CA LEU A 98 -14.31 -7.91 -7.83
C LEU A 98 -14.57 -7.55 -9.30
N LEU A 99 -13.74 -8.02 -10.22
CA LEU A 99 -13.91 -7.82 -11.67
C LEU A 99 -15.20 -8.44 -12.24
N LYS A 100 -15.83 -9.39 -11.52
CA LYS A 100 -17.11 -10.00 -11.90
C LYS A 100 -18.33 -9.26 -11.36
N ASP A 101 -18.14 -8.35 -10.42
CA ASP A 101 -19.25 -7.58 -9.86
C ASP A 101 -19.81 -6.63 -10.92
N PRO A 102 -21.13 -6.60 -11.17
CA PRO A 102 -21.70 -5.82 -12.27
C PRO A 102 -21.59 -4.29 -12.08
N ALA A 103 -21.53 -3.81 -10.86
CA ALA A 103 -21.44 -2.39 -10.55
C ALA A 103 -19.97 -1.94 -10.38
N LEU A 104 -19.19 -2.71 -9.63
CA LEU A 104 -17.81 -2.40 -9.28
C LEU A 104 -16.83 -2.84 -10.37
N GLY A 105 -17.04 -4.01 -11.00
CA GLY A 105 -16.11 -4.61 -11.96
C GLY A 105 -15.68 -3.67 -13.08
N PRO A 106 -16.61 -2.94 -13.75
CA PRO A 106 -16.24 -1.97 -14.79
C PRO A 106 -15.38 -0.78 -14.31
N ARG A 107 -15.26 -0.58 -12.99
CA ARG A 107 -14.45 0.49 -12.37
C ARG A 107 -13.06 0.03 -11.95
N VAL A 108 -12.85 -1.28 -11.84
CA VAL A 108 -11.58 -1.87 -11.42
C VAL A 108 -10.57 -1.82 -12.56
N VAL A 109 -9.39 -1.26 -12.31
CA VAL A 109 -8.31 -1.13 -13.30
C VAL A 109 -7.06 -1.83 -12.76
N PRO A 110 -6.81 -3.11 -13.09
CA PRO A 110 -5.53 -3.75 -12.81
C PRO A 110 -4.43 -3.13 -13.67
N ILE A 111 -3.32 -2.74 -13.05
CA ILE A 111 -2.16 -2.14 -13.73
C ILE A 111 -0.94 -2.96 -13.36
N VAL A 112 -0.14 -3.35 -14.35
CA VAL A 112 1.08 -4.14 -14.17
C VAL A 112 2.19 -3.62 -15.06
N ALA A 113 3.44 -3.86 -14.65
CA ALA A 113 4.64 -3.49 -15.40
C ALA A 113 5.25 -4.75 -16.05
N ASP A 114 4.51 -5.51 -16.86
CA ASP A 114 4.94 -6.69 -17.61
C ASP A 114 5.24 -7.96 -16.75
N GLU A 115 4.65 -8.06 -15.56
CA GLU A 115 4.90 -9.17 -14.62
C GLU A 115 3.62 -9.91 -14.21
N ALA A 116 2.56 -9.83 -15.02
CA ALA A 116 1.25 -10.39 -14.68
C ALA A 116 1.31 -11.90 -14.36
N ARG A 117 2.14 -12.68 -15.05
CA ARG A 117 2.32 -14.12 -14.79
C ARG A 117 3.03 -14.38 -13.47
N THR A 118 4.05 -13.61 -13.15
CA THR A 118 4.80 -13.70 -11.88
C THR A 118 3.89 -13.43 -10.68
N PHE A 119 2.93 -12.52 -10.83
CA PHE A 119 1.93 -12.23 -9.81
C PHE A 119 0.73 -13.20 -9.83
N GLY A 120 0.75 -14.24 -10.67
CA GLY A 120 -0.32 -15.23 -10.77
C GLY A 120 -1.59 -14.74 -11.45
N MET A 121 -1.53 -13.62 -12.19
CA MET A 121 -2.68 -12.97 -12.84
C MET A 121 -3.08 -13.58 -14.19
N ALA A 122 -2.39 -14.61 -14.68
CA ALA A 122 -2.63 -15.19 -16.00
C ALA A 122 -4.10 -15.62 -16.25
N ASN A 123 -4.82 -16.03 -15.20
CA ASN A 123 -6.24 -16.34 -15.29
C ASN A 123 -7.11 -15.14 -15.69
N LEU A 124 -6.65 -13.91 -15.38
CA LEU A 124 -7.37 -12.68 -15.69
C LEU A 124 -7.29 -12.35 -17.19
N PHE A 125 -6.30 -12.85 -17.94
CA PHE A 125 -6.21 -12.66 -19.40
C PHE A 125 -7.46 -13.15 -20.12
N LYS A 126 -8.02 -14.29 -19.69
CA LYS A 126 -9.28 -14.80 -20.26
C LYS A 126 -10.51 -14.05 -19.75
N GLN A 127 -10.46 -13.58 -18.50
CA GLN A 127 -11.60 -12.95 -17.85
C GLN A 127 -11.85 -11.55 -18.39
N VAL A 128 -10.82 -10.71 -18.50
CA VAL A 128 -10.95 -9.29 -18.83
C VAL A 128 -10.01 -8.82 -19.94
N GLY A 129 -9.00 -9.61 -20.30
CA GLY A 129 -8.03 -9.24 -21.34
C GLY A 129 -7.08 -8.10 -20.96
N ILE A 130 -6.01 -7.99 -21.73
CA ILE A 130 -5.06 -6.87 -21.66
C ILE A 130 -5.54 -5.83 -22.67
N TYR A 131 -5.56 -4.56 -22.27
CA TYR A 131 -5.97 -3.48 -23.15
C TYR A 131 -4.94 -3.25 -24.26
N SER A 132 -5.42 -3.20 -25.50
CA SER A 132 -4.65 -2.77 -26.67
C SER A 132 -5.55 -1.96 -27.58
N SER A 133 -5.18 -0.71 -27.87
CA SER A 133 -5.99 0.20 -28.72
C SER A 133 -6.21 -0.33 -30.14
N VAL A 134 -5.40 -1.27 -30.58
CA VAL A 134 -5.44 -1.89 -31.92
C VAL A 134 -5.86 -3.36 -31.89
N GLY A 135 -6.12 -3.91 -30.72
CA GLY A 135 -6.33 -5.33 -30.49
C GLY A 135 -5.08 -6.17 -30.74
N GLN A 136 -5.19 -7.49 -30.62
CA GLN A 136 -4.09 -8.42 -30.81
C GLN A 136 -3.86 -8.67 -32.32
N ARG A 137 -2.69 -8.28 -32.82
CA ARG A 137 -2.32 -8.38 -34.25
C ARG A 137 -1.26 -9.44 -34.53
N TYR A 138 -0.94 -10.30 -33.57
CA TYR A 138 0.04 -11.38 -33.65
C TYR A 138 -0.49 -12.60 -32.92
N SER A 139 0.09 -13.75 -33.19
CA SER A 139 -0.15 -14.96 -32.41
C SER A 139 0.82 -14.99 -31.25
N PRO A 140 0.35 -15.04 -30.00
CA PRO A 140 1.25 -15.12 -28.86
C PRO A 140 2.02 -16.46 -28.88
N GLU A 141 3.26 -16.47 -28.40
CA GLU A 141 4.10 -17.68 -28.36
C GLU A 141 3.49 -18.80 -27.52
N ASP A 142 2.65 -18.44 -26.57
CA ASP A 142 1.96 -19.35 -25.65
C ASP A 142 0.50 -19.68 -26.08
N ILE A 143 0.17 -19.54 -27.36
CA ILE A 143 -1.19 -19.70 -27.89
C ILE A 143 -1.84 -21.05 -27.53
N ASP A 144 -1.01 -22.10 -27.41
CA ASP A 144 -1.45 -23.46 -27.04
C ASP A 144 -1.65 -23.61 -25.52
N SER A 145 -1.29 -22.61 -24.74
CA SER A 145 -1.50 -22.60 -23.29
C SER A 145 -2.95 -22.31 -22.93
N ILE A 146 -3.47 -22.98 -21.92
CA ILE A 146 -4.79 -22.72 -21.37
C ILE A 146 -4.91 -21.25 -20.86
N LEU A 147 -3.79 -20.65 -20.42
CA LEU A 147 -3.67 -19.28 -19.92
C LEU A 147 -2.85 -18.41 -20.86
N SER A 148 -3.12 -18.51 -22.18
CA SER A 148 -2.42 -17.72 -23.20
C SER A 148 -2.62 -16.23 -23.01
N TYR A 149 -1.61 -15.47 -23.40
CA TYR A 149 -1.63 -14.02 -23.45
C TYR A 149 -2.73 -13.53 -24.39
N ARG A 150 -3.54 -12.57 -23.95
CA ARG A 150 -4.68 -12.06 -24.74
C ARG A 150 -4.80 -10.55 -24.62
N GLU A 151 -4.64 -9.87 -25.76
CA GLU A 151 -4.95 -8.45 -25.92
C GLU A 151 -6.32 -8.24 -26.58
N ALA A 152 -7.01 -7.16 -26.20
CA ALA A 152 -8.28 -6.79 -26.76
C ALA A 152 -8.50 -5.27 -26.67
N THR A 153 -9.29 -4.70 -27.59
CA THR A 153 -9.63 -3.26 -27.57
C THR A 153 -10.53 -2.88 -26.38
N ASP A 154 -11.21 -3.86 -25.80
CA ASP A 154 -12.03 -3.76 -24.60
C ASP A 154 -11.35 -4.41 -23.39
N GLY A 155 -10.04 -4.71 -23.48
CA GLY A 155 -9.25 -5.24 -22.37
C GLY A 155 -9.22 -4.29 -21.19
N GLN A 156 -9.16 -4.84 -19.97
CA GLN A 156 -9.27 -4.08 -18.74
C GLN A 156 -7.95 -4.01 -17.95
N ILE A 157 -7.00 -4.92 -18.22
CA ILE A 157 -5.66 -4.89 -17.63
C ILE A 157 -4.81 -3.90 -18.42
N LEU A 158 -4.21 -2.92 -17.74
CA LEU A 158 -3.20 -2.05 -18.33
C LEU A 158 -1.82 -2.67 -18.08
N GLU A 159 -1.17 -3.12 -19.15
CA GLU A 159 0.19 -3.65 -19.11
C GLU A 159 1.13 -2.64 -19.75
N GLU A 160 1.91 -1.97 -18.90
CA GLU A 160 2.70 -0.77 -19.27
C GLU A 160 4.12 -1.12 -19.76
N GLY A 161 4.42 -2.42 -19.90
CA GLY A 161 5.79 -2.88 -20.11
C GLY A 161 6.64 -2.67 -18.85
N ILE A 162 7.96 -2.89 -18.93
CA ILE A 162 8.88 -2.68 -17.80
C ILE A 162 9.11 -1.17 -17.62
N SER A 163 8.08 -0.48 -17.17
CA SER A 163 8.04 0.97 -16.96
C SER A 163 7.17 1.34 -15.75
N GLU A 164 7.78 1.42 -14.59
CA GLU A 164 7.09 1.86 -13.38
C GLU A 164 6.59 3.30 -13.48
N ALA A 165 7.31 4.14 -14.25
CA ALA A 165 6.90 5.53 -14.50
C ALA A 165 5.60 5.59 -15.35
N GLY A 166 5.45 4.76 -16.36
CA GLY A 166 4.21 4.61 -17.14
C GLY A 166 3.08 4.09 -16.28
N ALA A 167 3.34 3.01 -15.54
CA ALA A 167 2.35 2.39 -14.67
C ALA A 167 1.81 3.33 -13.58
N ILE A 168 2.66 4.10 -12.91
CA ILE A 168 2.21 5.08 -11.89
C ILE A 168 1.47 6.28 -12.53
N ALA A 169 1.81 6.66 -13.75
CA ALA A 169 1.08 7.69 -14.48
C ALA A 169 -0.35 7.22 -14.80
N SER A 170 -0.51 6.00 -15.31
CA SER A 170 -1.82 5.37 -15.56
C SER A 170 -2.61 5.18 -14.26
N TRP A 171 -1.94 4.77 -13.18
CA TRP A 171 -2.56 4.68 -11.86
C TRP A 171 -3.07 6.03 -11.38
N THR A 172 -2.27 7.09 -11.50
CA THR A 172 -2.65 8.45 -11.09
C THR A 172 -3.84 8.95 -11.90
N ALA A 173 -3.84 8.73 -13.23
CA ALA A 173 -4.94 9.12 -14.09
C ALA A 173 -6.26 8.43 -13.69
N ALA A 174 -6.23 7.12 -13.44
CA ALA A 174 -7.40 6.38 -12.96
C ALA A 174 -7.81 6.80 -11.55
N ALA A 175 -6.85 6.96 -10.63
CA ALA A 175 -7.07 7.30 -9.23
C ALA A 175 -7.64 8.71 -9.01
N THR A 176 -7.46 9.63 -9.97
CA THR A 176 -8.00 11.00 -9.93
C THR A 176 -9.18 11.22 -10.87
N SER A 177 -9.64 10.19 -11.58
CA SER A 177 -10.73 10.30 -12.56
C SER A 177 -12.05 10.77 -11.95
N TYR A 178 -12.31 10.48 -10.67
CA TYR A 178 -13.47 10.98 -9.95
C TYR A 178 -13.55 12.51 -9.96
N SER A 179 -12.39 13.18 -9.84
CA SER A 179 -12.30 14.65 -9.83
C SER A 179 -12.26 15.25 -11.24
N VAL A 180 -11.64 14.57 -12.20
CA VAL A 180 -11.45 15.07 -13.57
C VAL A 180 -12.66 14.79 -14.45
N HIS A 181 -13.29 13.63 -14.29
CA HIS A 181 -14.36 13.14 -15.14
C HIS A 181 -15.68 12.87 -14.43
N GLY A 182 -15.75 13.10 -13.10
CA GLY A 182 -16.92 12.75 -12.29
C GLY A 182 -17.18 11.22 -12.23
N LEU A 183 -16.16 10.41 -12.53
CA LEU A 183 -16.26 8.96 -12.67
C LEU A 183 -15.21 8.29 -11.79
N ALA A 184 -15.63 7.69 -10.68
CA ALA A 184 -14.68 6.93 -9.85
C ALA A 184 -14.18 5.68 -10.58
N MET A 185 -12.87 5.60 -10.75
CA MET A 185 -12.16 4.38 -11.13
C MET A 185 -11.39 3.86 -9.93
N LEU A 186 -11.11 2.56 -9.91
CA LEU A 186 -10.40 1.91 -8.81
C LEU A 186 -9.17 1.19 -9.35
N PRO A 187 -8.03 1.86 -9.44
CA PRO A 187 -6.82 1.24 -9.91
C PRO A 187 -6.14 0.40 -8.81
N PHE A 188 -5.66 -0.78 -9.22
CA PHE A 188 -4.76 -1.65 -8.47
C PHE A 188 -3.45 -1.76 -9.27
N TYR A 189 -2.43 -1.02 -8.85
CA TYR A 189 -1.10 -1.13 -9.44
C TYR A 189 -0.29 -2.18 -8.69
N ILE A 190 0.07 -3.26 -9.37
CA ILE A 190 0.78 -4.42 -8.83
C ILE A 190 2.20 -4.40 -9.36
N TYR A 191 3.18 -4.43 -8.45
CA TYR A 191 4.59 -4.31 -8.79
C TYR A 191 5.48 -4.96 -7.73
N TYR A 192 6.72 -5.27 -8.07
CA TYR A 192 7.72 -5.63 -7.07
C TYR A 192 7.90 -4.50 -6.08
N SER A 193 7.69 -4.74 -4.78
CA SER A 193 7.67 -3.68 -3.76
C SER A 193 8.95 -2.83 -3.75
N MET A 194 10.10 -3.43 -4.10
CA MET A 194 11.38 -2.72 -4.24
C MET A 194 11.37 -1.63 -5.32
N PHE A 195 10.53 -1.77 -6.35
CA PHE A 195 10.52 -0.86 -7.50
C PHE A 195 9.43 0.22 -7.42
N GLY A 196 8.67 0.27 -6.33
CA GLY A 196 7.71 1.33 -6.07
C GLY A 196 8.38 2.62 -5.59
N PHE A 197 8.44 2.81 -4.29
CA PHE A 197 8.95 4.06 -3.69
C PHE A 197 10.38 4.41 -4.08
N GLN A 198 11.24 3.43 -4.36
CA GLN A 198 12.62 3.66 -4.78
C GLN A 198 12.74 4.19 -6.22
N ARG A 199 11.78 3.91 -7.11
CA ARG A 199 11.82 4.35 -8.52
C ARG A 199 10.84 5.48 -8.83
N VAL A 200 9.65 5.46 -8.23
CA VAL A 200 8.57 6.38 -8.56
C VAL A 200 7.98 7.06 -7.32
N GLY A 201 8.76 7.17 -6.23
CA GLY A 201 8.31 7.74 -4.98
C GLY A 201 7.86 9.20 -5.07
N ASP A 202 8.51 10.02 -5.90
CA ASP A 202 8.10 11.39 -6.17
C ASP A 202 6.77 11.47 -6.93
N ALA A 203 6.54 10.55 -7.88
CA ALA A 203 5.26 10.45 -8.58
C ALA A 203 4.13 9.96 -7.64
N ILE A 204 4.43 9.01 -6.73
CA ILE A 204 3.49 8.59 -5.69
C ILE A 204 3.16 9.76 -4.75
N TRP A 205 4.15 10.55 -4.34
CA TRP A 205 3.95 11.74 -3.53
C TRP A 205 3.07 12.77 -4.26
N ALA A 206 3.35 13.03 -5.53
CA ALA A 206 2.56 13.96 -6.35
C ALA A 206 1.10 13.46 -6.51
N ALA A 207 0.88 12.16 -6.70
CA ALA A 207 -0.44 11.56 -6.76
C ALA A 207 -1.18 11.69 -5.42
N ALA A 208 -0.48 11.50 -4.30
CA ALA A 208 -1.02 11.70 -2.96
C ALA A 208 -1.51 13.15 -2.75
N ASP A 209 -0.71 14.14 -3.16
CA ASP A 209 -1.07 15.56 -3.10
C ASP A 209 -2.25 15.90 -4.02
N GLN A 210 -2.38 15.20 -5.14
CA GLN A 210 -3.54 15.27 -6.05
C GLN A 210 -4.79 14.53 -5.51
N ARG A 211 -4.73 13.95 -4.30
CA ARG A 211 -5.82 13.20 -3.68
C ARG A 211 -6.25 11.95 -4.47
N ALA A 212 -5.27 11.25 -5.00
CA ALA A 212 -5.48 9.97 -5.68
C ALA A 212 -6.14 8.94 -4.76
N ARG A 213 -7.07 8.13 -5.31
CA ARG A 213 -7.79 7.04 -4.62
C ARG A 213 -7.54 5.73 -5.34
N GLY A 214 -6.90 4.78 -4.70
CA GLY A 214 -6.55 3.50 -5.32
C GLY A 214 -5.64 2.65 -4.44
N PHE A 215 -5.18 1.55 -5.00
CA PHE A 215 -4.31 0.62 -4.31
C PHE A 215 -2.95 0.51 -5.02
N LEU A 216 -1.89 0.59 -4.24
CA LEU A 216 -0.53 0.21 -4.61
C LEU A 216 -0.25 -1.14 -3.96
N MET A 217 -0.03 -2.18 -4.76
CA MET A 217 0.15 -3.54 -4.30
C MET A 217 1.61 -3.94 -4.48
N GLY A 218 2.40 -3.87 -3.39
CA GLY A 218 3.78 -4.34 -3.36
C GLY A 218 3.82 -5.86 -3.35
N ALA A 219 3.71 -6.47 -4.53
CA ALA A 219 3.74 -7.92 -4.67
C ALA A 219 5.17 -8.44 -4.66
N THR A 220 5.35 -9.69 -4.22
CA THR A 220 6.66 -10.28 -3.91
C THR A 220 7.51 -9.34 -3.05
N SER A 221 7.01 -9.07 -1.86
CA SER A 221 7.62 -8.17 -0.90
C SER A 221 8.52 -8.90 0.09
N GLY A 222 9.30 -8.12 0.87
CA GLY A 222 10.19 -8.61 1.91
C GLY A 222 11.56 -9.05 1.41
N ARG A 223 12.50 -9.22 2.33
CA ARG A 223 13.88 -9.63 2.01
C ARG A 223 14.10 -11.12 2.10
N THR A 224 13.48 -11.79 3.06
CA THR A 224 13.67 -13.21 3.27
C THR A 224 12.58 -14.06 2.61
N THR A 225 11.44 -13.48 2.34
CA THR A 225 10.31 -14.17 1.71
C THR A 225 10.51 -14.35 0.21
N LEU A 226 11.24 -13.45 -0.43
CA LEU A 226 11.62 -13.51 -1.84
C LEU A 226 12.88 -14.36 -2.01
N GLY A 227 12.74 -15.70 -1.86
CA GLY A 227 13.84 -16.64 -1.97
C GLY A 227 14.23 -16.97 -3.40
N GLY A 228 15.55 -17.11 -3.66
CA GLY A 228 16.07 -17.47 -4.98
C GLY A 228 16.12 -16.34 -6.00
N GLU A 229 15.67 -15.15 -5.65
CA GLU A 229 15.69 -13.97 -6.51
C GLU A 229 16.99 -13.17 -6.35
N GLY A 230 17.26 -12.29 -7.30
CA GLY A 230 18.35 -11.33 -7.18
C GLY A 230 18.09 -10.35 -6.03
N LEU A 231 19.16 -10.01 -5.31
CA LEU A 231 19.08 -9.11 -4.13
C LEU A 231 18.45 -7.74 -4.43
N GLN A 232 18.47 -7.29 -5.69
CA GLN A 232 17.86 -6.03 -6.13
C GLN A 232 16.33 -6.03 -6.05
N HIS A 233 15.68 -7.20 -5.96
CA HIS A 233 14.23 -7.30 -5.78
C HIS A 233 13.81 -7.28 -4.31
N GLN A 234 14.75 -7.41 -3.37
CA GLN A 234 14.44 -7.59 -1.95
C GLN A 234 14.22 -6.25 -1.24
N ASP A 235 12.97 -5.90 -1.05
CA ASP A 235 12.55 -4.69 -0.35
C ASP A 235 12.73 -4.82 1.18
N GLY A 236 13.27 -3.77 1.78
CA GLY A 236 13.39 -3.68 3.24
C GLY A 236 12.90 -2.35 3.81
N SER A 237 12.52 -1.38 2.97
CA SER A 237 12.31 0.00 3.43
C SER A 237 11.03 0.68 2.92
N SER A 238 10.26 0.05 2.05
CA SER A 238 9.06 0.66 1.45
C SER A 238 8.04 1.15 2.49
N HIS A 239 7.82 0.40 3.56
CA HIS A 239 6.92 0.80 4.64
C HIS A 239 7.37 2.07 5.39
N LEU A 240 8.68 2.33 5.51
CA LEU A 240 9.18 3.58 6.10
C LEU A 240 8.84 4.78 5.19
N VAL A 241 9.03 4.61 3.88
CA VAL A 241 8.70 5.68 2.92
C VAL A 241 7.20 5.90 2.87
N ALA A 242 6.40 4.84 2.77
CA ALA A 242 4.94 4.92 2.79
C ALA A 242 4.39 5.63 4.03
N ALA A 243 4.99 5.39 5.21
CA ALA A 243 4.60 6.03 6.46
C ALA A 243 4.77 7.56 6.46
N THR A 244 5.66 8.10 5.61
CA THR A 244 5.88 9.55 5.49
C THR A 244 4.78 10.27 4.71
N ILE A 245 3.98 9.56 3.91
CA ILE A 245 2.95 10.14 3.06
C ILE A 245 1.64 10.28 3.85
N PRO A 246 1.10 11.49 4.03
CA PRO A 246 0.03 11.76 5.01
C PRO A 246 -1.27 10.96 4.79
N ASN A 247 -1.66 10.73 3.55
CA ASN A 247 -2.89 10.04 3.16
C ASN A 247 -2.67 8.62 2.61
N CYS A 248 -1.46 8.06 2.78
CA CYS A 248 -1.16 6.67 2.45
C CYS A 248 -1.39 5.79 3.68
N LYS A 249 -2.27 4.80 3.59
CA LYS A 249 -2.45 3.75 4.59
C LYS A 249 -1.63 2.52 4.17
N ALA A 250 -0.59 2.20 4.93
CA ALA A 250 0.34 1.12 4.59
C ALA A 250 0.13 -0.11 5.47
N TYR A 251 -0.07 -1.28 4.83
CA TYR A 251 -0.35 -2.55 5.51
C TYR A 251 0.57 -3.67 5.02
N ASP A 252 0.97 -4.54 5.94
CA ASP A 252 1.75 -5.76 5.70
C ASP A 252 1.02 -6.99 6.28
N PRO A 253 -0.10 -7.43 5.65
CA PRO A 253 -0.90 -8.54 6.15
C PRO A 253 -0.15 -9.86 6.07
N ALA A 254 -0.23 -10.67 7.13
CA ALA A 254 0.29 -12.02 7.16
C ALA A 254 -0.65 -13.01 6.48
N PHE A 255 -1.96 -12.78 6.57
CA PHE A 255 -2.97 -13.76 6.17
C PHE A 255 -3.97 -13.20 5.15
N ALA A 256 -4.53 -14.10 4.36
CA ALA A 256 -5.53 -13.80 3.34
C ALA A 256 -6.76 -13.08 3.90
N GLY A 257 -7.23 -13.47 5.09
CA GLY A 257 -8.36 -12.82 5.75
C GLY A 257 -8.06 -11.37 6.13
N GLU A 258 -6.87 -11.10 6.66
CA GLU A 258 -6.42 -9.73 6.96
C GLU A 258 -6.37 -8.87 5.70
N MET A 259 -5.75 -9.40 4.63
CA MET A 259 -5.66 -8.73 3.33
C MET A 259 -7.06 -8.40 2.80
N ALA A 260 -8.00 -9.33 2.88
CA ALA A 260 -9.36 -9.13 2.39
C ALA A 260 -10.11 -8.02 3.16
N VAL A 261 -9.97 -7.97 4.48
CA VAL A 261 -10.56 -6.92 5.34
C VAL A 261 -9.94 -5.55 5.03
N ILE A 262 -8.63 -5.48 4.82
CA ILE A 262 -7.92 -4.24 4.47
C ILE A 262 -8.38 -3.72 3.10
N VAL A 263 -8.49 -4.60 2.10
CA VAL A 263 -8.97 -4.19 0.77
C VAL A 263 -10.43 -3.73 0.84
N ASP A 264 -11.32 -4.45 1.54
CA ASP A 264 -12.72 -4.04 1.72
C ASP A 264 -12.85 -2.65 2.36
N ALA A 265 -12.07 -2.40 3.40
CA ALA A 265 -12.05 -1.09 4.05
C ALA A 265 -11.62 0.02 3.08
N GLY A 266 -10.58 -0.22 2.28
CA GLY A 266 -10.14 0.73 1.27
C GLY A 266 -11.18 0.98 0.17
N LEU A 267 -11.88 -0.06 -0.28
CA LEU A 267 -13.00 0.07 -1.22
C LEU A 267 -14.08 1.00 -0.65
N ARG A 268 -14.47 0.80 0.61
CA ARG A 268 -15.51 1.61 1.26
C ARG A 268 -15.06 3.04 1.50
N GLU A 269 -13.86 3.24 2.04
CA GLU A 269 -13.33 4.59 2.28
C GLU A 269 -13.24 5.42 0.99
N MET A 270 -12.77 4.82 -0.10
CA MET A 270 -12.53 5.56 -1.36
C MET A 270 -13.77 5.71 -2.22
N LEU A 271 -14.64 4.69 -2.32
CA LEU A 271 -15.77 4.68 -3.24
C LEU A 271 -17.10 5.11 -2.59
N VAL A 272 -17.31 4.78 -1.31
CA VAL A 272 -18.56 5.07 -0.59
C VAL A 272 -18.41 6.33 0.26
N GLU A 273 -17.41 6.37 1.13
CA GLU A 273 -17.14 7.53 2.01
C GLU A 273 -16.42 8.67 1.28
N GLN A 274 -15.83 8.36 0.14
CA GLN A 274 -15.12 9.28 -0.75
C GLN A 274 -13.99 10.06 -0.04
N ARG A 275 -13.27 9.36 0.82
CA ARG A 275 -12.12 9.92 1.53
C ARG A 275 -10.89 10.01 0.63
N ASP A 276 -10.11 11.06 0.82
CA ASP A 276 -8.86 11.29 0.08
C ASP A 276 -7.71 10.48 0.68
N VAL A 277 -7.78 9.16 0.50
CA VAL A 277 -6.78 8.19 0.94
C VAL A 277 -6.47 7.22 -0.18
N PHE A 278 -5.28 6.63 -0.13
CA PHE A 278 -4.93 5.46 -0.93
C PHE A 278 -4.22 4.43 -0.05
N TYR A 279 -4.17 3.21 -0.52
CA TYR A 279 -3.63 2.09 0.24
C TYR A 279 -2.36 1.57 -0.40
N TYR A 280 -1.33 1.32 0.42
CA TYR A 280 -0.18 0.52 0.08
C TYR A 280 -0.25 -0.80 0.84
N VAL A 281 -0.34 -1.92 0.13
CA VAL A 281 -0.46 -3.26 0.74
C VAL A 281 0.63 -4.16 0.18
N THR A 282 1.45 -4.71 1.05
CA THR A 282 2.47 -5.68 0.65
C THR A 282 1.90 -7.08 0.59
N LEU A 283 2.31 -7.84 -0.41
CA LEU A 283 1.86 -9.20 -0.68
C LEU A 283 3.07 -10.13 -0.82
N MET A 284 2.92 -11.35 -0.34
CA MET A 284 3.96 -12.36 -0.30
C MET A 284 3.60 -13.54 -1.20
N ASN A 285 4.61 -14.13 -1.87
CA ASN A 285 4.43 -15.28 -2.75
C ASN A 285 4.73 -16.63 -2.06
N GLU A 286 4.96 -16.65 -0.76
CA GLU A 286 5.14 -17.86 0.02
C GLU A 286 3.79 -18.47 0.41
N ASN A 287 3.61 -19.76 0.11
CA ASN A 287 2.45 -20.52 0.55
C ASN A 287 2.65 -21.01 1.98
N TYR A 288 1.67 -20.79 2.82
CA TYR A 288 1.55 -21.33 4.17
C TYR A 288 0.10 -21.42 4.58
N ALA A 289 -0.16 -22.21 5.63
CA ALA A 289 -1.51 -22.42 6.15
C ALA A 289 -2.16 -21.09 6.56
N GLN A 290 -3.34 -20.84 6.02
CA GLN A 290 -4.13 -19.63 6.26
C GLN A 290 -5.19 -19.92 7.32
N PRO A 291 -5.14 -19.31 8.51
CA PRO A 291 -6.21 -19.43 9.47
C PRO A 291 -7.46 -18.67 9.00
N SER A 292 -8.63 -19.12 9.47
CA SER A 292 -9.84 -18.30 9.37
C SER A 292 -9.71 -17.07 10.24
N LEU A 293 -10.18 -15.92 9.75
CA LEU A 293 -10.15 -14.66 10.48
C LEU A 293 -11.46 -14.45 11.25
N PRO A 294 -11.44 -14.39 12.60
CA PRO A 294 -12.64 -14.16 13.37
C PRO A 294 -13.19 -12.74 13.13
N PRO A 295 -14.52 -12.58 12.97
CA PRO A 295 -15.14 -11.28 12.67
C PRO A 295 -14.80 -10.18 13.69
N GLU A 296 -14.63 -10.52 14.95
CA GLU A 296 -14.24 -9.59 16.02
C GLU A 296 -12.85 -8.99 15.84
N ALA A 297 -11.95 -9.65 15.07
CA ALA A 297 -10.63 -9.15 14.78
C ALA A 297 -10.62 -8.10 13.64
N HIS A 298 -11.69 -7.98 12.84
CA HIS A 298 -11.68 -7.10 11.64
C HIS A 298 -11.34 -5.65 11.99
N ALA A 299 -11.92 -5.09 13.03
CA ALA A 299 -11.65 -3.71 13.44
C ALA A 299 -10.20 -3.52 13.91
N ASP A 300 -9.64 -4.50 14.60
CA ASP A 300 -8.28 -4.47 15.11
C ASP A 300 -7.25 -4.66 13.98
N VAL A 301 -7.55 -5.50 12.99
CA VAL A 301 -6.77 -5.63 11.74
C VAL A 301 -6.61 -4.27 11.06
N LEU A 302 -7.70 -3.50 10.93
CA LEU A 302 -7.68 -2.18 10.30
C LEU A 302 -6.93 -1.14 11.15
N ARG A 303 -6.90 -1.30 12.46
CA ARG A 303 -6.13 -0.45 13.37
C ARG A 303 -4.65 -0.82 13.46
N GLY A 304 -4.25 -1.91 12.82
CA GLY A 304 -2.84 -2.29 12.64
C GLY A 304 -2.32 -3.40 13.53
N CYS A 305 -3.10 -3.91 14.50
CA CYS A 305 -2.63 -4.99 15.38
C CYS A 305 -3.78 -5.73 16.04
N TRP A 306 -3.77 -7.06 15.98
CA TRP A 306 -4.74 -7.89 16.68
C TRP A 306 -4.07 -9.10 17.34
N ARG A 307 -4.69 -9.63 18.41
CA ARG A 307 -4.17 -10.79 19.13
C ARG A 307 -4.46 -12.07 18.36
N PHE A 308 -3.41 -12.64 17.77
CA PHE A 308 -3.50 -13.89 17.01
C PHE A 308 -3.79 -15.09 17.93
N GLY A 309 -3.15 -15.16 19.08
CA GLY A 309 -3.39 -16.24 20.02
C GLY A 309 -2.44 -16.27 21.22
N ARG A 310 -2.75 -17.17 22.15
CA ARG A 310 -1.89 -17.50 23.28
C ARG A 310 -1.39 -18.93 23.16
N PHE A 311 -0.12 -19.13 23.49
CA PHE A 311 0.57 -20.41 23.45
C PHE A 311 1.14 -20.71 24.84
N ASP A 312 0.80 -21.86 25.39
CA ASP A 312 1.28 -22.36 26.69
C ASP A 312 1.52 -23.86 26.64
N ALA A 313 1.98 -24.45 27.74
CA ALA A 313 2.30 -25.88 27.85
C ALA A 313 1.09 -26.81 27.86
N GLY A 314 -0.13 -26.32 27.69
CA GLY A 314 -1.36 -27.11 27.60
C GLY A 314 -2.16 -27.17 28.91
N ASP A 315 -1.69 -26.59 30.00
CA ASP A 315 -2.37 -26.59 31.30
C ASP A 315 -3.31 -25.38 31.50
N GLY A 316 -3.55 -24.59 30.43
CA GLY A 316 -4.40 -23.39 30.48
C GLY A 316 -3.83 -22.36 31.46
N ALA A 317 -2.54 -22.00 31.32
CA ALA A 317 -1.85 -21.09 32.21
C ALA A 317 -2.69 -19.81 32.43
N GLN A 318 -3.14 -19.64 33.68
CA GLN A 318 -3.87 -18.46 34.11
C GLN A 318 -2.87 -17.38 34.53
N GLY A 319 -3.08 -16.15 34.05
CA GLY A 319 -2.23 -15.02 34.38
C GLY A 319 -1.66 -14.30 33.15
N PRO A 320 -0.85 -13.25 33.36
CA PRO A 320 -0.24 -12.50 32.27
C PRO A 320 0.79 -13.36 31.52
N ALA A 321 0.96 -13.11 30.22
CA ALA A 321 1.98 -13.77 29.41
C ALA A 321 3.39 -13.42 29.88
N HIS A 322 4.30 -14.43 29.91
CA HIS A 322 5.71 -14.23 30.24
C HIS A 322 6.46 -13.41 29.19
N VAL A 323 6.02 -13.49 27.93
CA VAL A 323 6.56 -12.73 26.80
C VAL A 323 5.48 -12.49 25.75
N THR A 324 5.54 -11.34 25.12
CA THR A 324 4.70 -11.02 23.95
C THR A 324 5.54 -11.05 22.68
N LEU A 325 5.10 -11.77 21.69
CA LEU A 325 5.72 -11.80 20.36
C LEU A 325 4.81 -11.09 19.34
N MET A 326 5.39 -10.26 18.50
CA MET A 326 4.72 -9.51 17.45
C MET A 326 5.35 -9.82 16.10
N GLY A 327 4.55 -9.98 15.06
CA GLY A 327 5.07 -10.20 13.71
C GLY A 327 4.18 -9.59 12.64
N SER A 328 4.77 -9.26 11.49
CA SER A 328 4.05 -8.78 10.30
C SER A 328 4.40 -9.63 9.08
N GLY A 329 3.52 -9.63 8.07
CA GLY A 329 3.72 -10.37 6.83
C GLY A 329 4.06 -11.85 7.06
N ALA A 330 4.84 -12.44 6.17
CA ALA A 330 5.23 -13.85 6.24
C ALA A 330 6.04 -14.21 7.51
N ILE A 331 6.72 -13.23 8.15
CA ILE A 331 7.51 -13.48 9.37
C ILE A 331 6.62 -13.83 10.57
N LEU A 332 5.33 -13.50 10.55
CA LEU A 332 4.41 -13.97 11.58
C LEU A 332 4.40 -15.52 11.69
N SER A 333 4.63 -16.24 10.59
CA SER A 333 4.76 -17.69 10.63
C SER A 333 5.95 -18.17 11.46
N GLU A 334 7.08 -17.46 11.41
CA GLU A 334 8.26 -17.72 12.23
C GLU A 334 8.02 -17.34 13.71
N VAL A 335 7.28 -16.25 13.94
CA VAL A 335 6.84 -15.84 15.29
C VAL A 335 5.98 -16.91 15.95
N VAL A 336 5.01 -17.48 15.21
CA VAL A 336 4.15 -18.57 15.70
C VAL A 336 4.96 -19.84 16.00
N LYS A 337 5.95 -20.18 15.15
CA LYS A 337 6.86 -21.30 15.43
C LYS A 337 7.70 -21.07 16.70
N ALA A 338 8.20 -19.84 16.89
CA ALA A 338 8.94 -19.46 18.10
C ALA A 338 8.05 -19.53 19.35
N ALA A 339 6.81 -19.05 19.27
CA ALA A 339 5.85 -19.14 20.38
C ALA A 339 5.58 -20.58 20.80
N ARG A 340 5.38 -21.49 19.83
CA ARG A 340 5.22 -22.93 20.09
C ARG A 340 6.48 -23.55 20.74
N GLN A 341 7.68 -23.11 20.33
CA GLN A 341 8.92 -23.56 20.94
C GLN A 341 9.01 -23.13 22.41
N LEU A 342 8.76 -21.84 22.68
CA LEU A 342 8.81 -21.28 24.05
C LEU A 342 7.71 -21.89 24.94
N ALA A 343 6.54 -22.18 24.40
CA ALA A 343 5.47 -22.86 25.13
C ALA A 343 5.89 -24.26 25.59
N ARG A 344 6.61 -25.03 24.78
CA ARG A 344 7.17 -26.35 25.16
C ARG A 344 8.22 -26.23 26.28
N GLU A 345 8.81 -25.06 26.46
CA GLU A 345 9.75 -24.73 27.55
C GLU A 345 9.02 -24.28 28.82
N GLY A 346 7.69 -24.32 28.87
CA GLY A 346 6.88 -23.93 30.00
C GLY A 346 6.52 -22.44 30.08
N LEU A 347 6.78 -21.68 29.00
CA LEU A 347 6.47 -20.25 28.94
C LEU A 347 5.06 -20.03 28.40
N CYS A 348 4.36 -19.02 28.93
CA CYS A 348 3.13 -18.51 28.37
C CYS A 348 3.47 -17.35 27.43
N VAL A 349 3.04 -17.43 26.18
CA VAL A 349 3.40 -16.52 25.09
C VAL A 349 2.15 -15.95 24.41
N ASP A 350 1.99 -14.65 24.43
CA ASP A 350 0.99 -13.98 23.60
C ASP A 350 1.58 -13.63 22.23
N VAL A 351 0.85 -13.92 21.17
CA VAL A 351 1.24 -13.59 19.79
C VAL A 351 0.27 -12.60 19.19
N PHE A 352 0.82 -11.54 18.61
CA PHE A 352 0.06 -10.53 17.88
C PHE A 352 0.47 -10.48 16.41
N SER A 353 -0.51 -10.44 15.52
CA SER A 353 -0.32 -10.07 14.11
C SER A 353 -0.36 -8.56 14.00
N VAL A 354 0.71 -7.98 13.47
CA VAL A 354 0.80 -6.55 13.20
C VAL A 354 0.58 -6.33 11.71
N THR A 355 -0.57 -5.83 11.36
CA THR A 355 -0.95 -5.57 9.98
C THR A 355 -0.48 -4.20 9.50
N SER A 356 -0.24 -3.24 10.41
CA SER A 356 0.27 -1.91 10.05
C SER A 356 1.04 -1.24 11.20
N TRP A 357 2.36 -1.17 11.07
CA TRP A 357 3.21 -0.41 11.98
C TRP A 357 2.96 1.10 11.87
N SER A 358 2.70 1.60 10.66
CA SER A 358 2.47 3.03 10.42
C SER A 358 1.15 3.53 11.01
N GLU A 359 0.06 2.77 10.91
CA GLU A 359 -1.22 3.17 11.52
C GLU A 359 -1.15 3.14 13.05
N LEU A 360 -0.44 2.18 13.63
CA LEU A 360 -0.18 2.16 15.08
C LEU A 360 0.63 3.38 15.54
N ALA A 361 1.67 3.75 14.80
CA ALA A 361 2.48 4.93 15.09
C ALA A 361 1.67 6.24 14.93
N ARG A 362 0.83 6.34 13.91
CA ARG A 362 -0.07 7.48 13.71
C ARG A 362 -1.10 7.62 14.82
N ASP A 363 -1.70 6.52 15.26
CA ASP A 363 -2.64 6.52 16.40
C ASP A 363 -1.96 7.03 17.67
N GLY A 364 -0.76 6.53 17.97
CA GLY A 364 0.02 6.99 19.11
C GLY A 364 0.38 8.48 19.04
N ALA A 365 0.91 8.92 17.90
CA ALA A 365 1.23 10.33 17.68
C ALA A 365 -0.02 11.25 17.76
N ALA A 366 -1.17 10.78 17.30
CA ALA A 366 -2.42 11.52 17.43
C ALA A 366 -2.88 11.62 18.90
N CYS A 367 -2.67 10.58 19.71
CA CYS A 367 -2.93 10.63 21.16
C CYS A 367 -2.04 11.68 21.84
N GLU A 368 -0.73 11.67 21.56
CA GLU A 368 0.21 12.64 22.11
C GLU A 368 -0.11 14.06 21.65
N ALA A 369 -0.42 14.27 20.36
CA ALA A 369 -0.78 15.58 19.85
C ALA A 369 -2.04 16.17 20.54
N ARG A 370 -3.03 15.34 20.89
CA ARG A 370 -4.18 15.77 21.70
C ARG A 370 -3.75 16.20 23.11
N ALA A 371 -2.89 15.40 23.76
CA ALA A 371 -2.36 15.73 25.08
C ALA A 371 -1.62 17.08 25.09
N LEU A 372 -0.77 17.31 24.09
CA LEU A 372 -0.01 18.56 23.95
C LEU A 372 -0.91 19.79 23.74
N ARG A 373 -2.12 19.60 23.22
CA ARG A 373 -3.13 20.67 23.11
C ARG A 373 -4.01 20.82 24.34
N GLY A 374 -3.77 20.03 25.39
CA GLY A 374 -4.59 20.03 26.62
C GLY A 374 -5.95 19.33 26.45
N GLU A 375 -6.14 18.55 25.40
CA GLU A 375 -7.32 17.74 25.15
C GLU A 375 -7.21 16.35 25.84
N ALA A 376 -8.32 15.62 25.93
CA ALA A 376 -8.28 14.23 26.37
C ALA A 376 -7.44 13.39 25.39
N ALA A 377 -6.25 12.98 25.80
CA ALA A 377 -5.28 12.28 24.97
C ALA A 377 -5.81 10.95 24.41
N GLY A 378 -6.54 10.21 25.24
CA GLY A 378 -6.83 8.80 24.98
C GLY A 378 -5.58 7.93 25.21
N GLU A 379 -5.77 6.62 25.12
CA GLU A 379 -4.67 5.65 25.20
C GLU A 379 -4.34 5.17 23.78
N PRO A 380 -3.04 5.13 23.40
CA PRO A 380 -2.63 4.56 22.13
C PRO A 380 -3.16 3.13 21.94
N PHE A 381 -3.65 2.81 20.75
CA PHE A 381 -4.27 1.51 20.50
C PHE A 381 -3.34 0.34 20.79
N ILE A 382 -2.07 0.45 20.40
CA ILE A 382 -1.07 -0.58 20.68
C ILE A 382 -0.85 -0.78 22.19
N ALA A 383 -0.84 0.29 22.99
CA ALA A 383 -0.73 0.17 24.45
C ALA A 383 -1.91 -0.60 25.02
N ARG A 384 -3.11 -0.29 24.56
CA ARG A 384 -4.35 -0.97 24.96
C ARG A 384 -4.33 -2.45 24.60
N GLN A 385 -3.89 -2.82 23.38
CA GLN A 385 -3.77 -4.20 22.93
C GLN A 385 -2.79 -5.02 23.79
N LEU A 386 -1.73 -4.38 24.28
CA LEU A 386 -0.65 -5.04 25.02
C LEU A 386 -0.76 -4.89 26.55
N ARG A 387 -1.81 -4.26 27.05
CA ARG A 387 -2.00 -3.92 28.47
C ARG A 387 -1.90 -5.13 29.41
N ASP A 388 -2.53 -6.25 29.02
CA ASP A 388 -2.66 -7.43 29.88
C ASP A 388 -1.39 -8.30 29.95
N GLY A 389 -0.36 -7.98 29.18
CA GLY A 389 0.92 -8.67 29.20
C GLY A 389 1.91 -8.02 30.18
N ALA A 390 2.65 -8.81 30.95
CA ALA A 390 3.63 -8.31 31.93
C ALA A 390 5.09 -8.43 31.48
N GLY A 391 5.40 -9.37 30.59
CA GLY A 391 6.77 -9.66 30.17
C GLY A 391 7.26 -8.74 29.03
N PRO A 392 8.49 -8.97 28.55
CA PRO A 392 9.05 -8.20 27.44
C PRO A 392 8.26 -8.43 26.13
N ILE A 393 8.51 -7.54 25.20
CA ILE A 393 7.92 -7.58 23.86
C ILE A 393 9.05 -7.80 22.84
N VAL A 394 8.88 -8.76 21.94
CA VAL A 394 9.79 -9.00 20.82
C VAL A 394 9.00 -8.88 19.53
N ALA A 395 9.39 -7.96 18.65
CA ALA A 395 8.79 -7.75 17.35
C ALA A 395 9.73 -8.21 16.22
N ALA A 396 9.20 -8.89 15.22
CA ALA A 396 9.94 -9.37 14.06
C ALA A 396 9.24 -9.00 12.76
N THR A 397 10.03 -8.61 11.75
CA THR A 397 9.53 -8.21 10.43
C THR A 397 10.50 -8.63 9.32
N ASP A 398 10.01 -8.72 8.10
CA ASP A 398 10.84 -8.97 6.90
C ASP A 398 11.47 -7.67 6.32
N TYR A 399 11.27 -6.56 6.99
CA TYR A 399 11.83 -5.25 6.66
C TYR A 399 12.92 -4.84 7.67
N VAL A 400 13.54 -3.70 7.45
CA VAL A 400 14.53 -3.15 8.39
C VAL A 400 13.89 -2.89 9.76
N ARG A 401 14.69 -3.03 10.85
CA ARG A 401 14.21 -2.86 12.24
C ARG A 401 13.58 -1.50 12.51
N ALA A 402 13.93 -0.47 11.74
CA ALA A 402 13.30 0.84 11.86
C ALA A 402 11.77 0.80 11.66
N VAL A 403 11.24 -0.21 10.96
CA VAL A 403 9.79 -0.38 10.76
C VAL A 403 9.08 -0.66 12.09
N PRO A 404 9.37 -1.74 12.83
CA PRO A 404 8.74 -1.97 14.13
C PRO A 404 9.23 -0.98 15.22
N GLU A 405 10.38 -0.33 15.08
CA GLU A 405 10.82 0.71 15.99
C GLU A 405 9.89 1.93 16.03
N SER A 406 9.11 2.17 14.98
CA SER A 406 8.18 3.31 14.89
C SER A 406 7.13 3.35 16.01
N VAL A 407 6.85 2.23 16.66
CA VAL A 407 5.83 2.16 17.73
C VAL A 407 6.42 2.20 19.15
N ARG A 408 7.76 2.23 19.30
CA ARG A 408 8.43 2.13 20.61
C ARG A 408 7.91 3.12 21.65
N ALA A 409 7.67 4.37 21.26
CA ALA A 409 7.18 5.43 22.16
C ALA A 409 5.76 5.18 22.72
N TRP A 410 5.00 4.31 22.08
CA TRP A 410 3.57 4.09 22.36
C TRP A 410 3.29 2.77 23.07
N LEU A 411 4.34 2.01 23.41
CA LEU A 411 4.21 0.73 24.11
C LEU A 411 3.95 0.96 25.61
N PRO A 412 3.36 -0.05 26.31
CA PRO A 412 3.17 0.04 27.76
C PRO A 412 4.50 0.30 28.49
N GLU A 413 4.48 1.24 29.44
CA GLU A 413 5.67 1.61 30.21
C GLU A 413 6.26 0.41 30.96
N GLY A 414 7.59 0.43 31.13
CA GLY A 414 8.33 -0.58 31.89
C GLY A 414 8.55 -1.92 31.18
N ARG A 415 7.96 -2.13 29.99
CA ARG A 415 8.18 -3.35 29.21
C ARG A 415 9.38 -3.21 28.28
N ARG A 416 10.35 -4.14 28.42
CA ARG A 416 11.51 -4.21 27.51
C ARG A 416 11.03 -4.54 26.10
N TYR A 417 11.47 -3.77 25.11
CA TYR A 417 11.12 -3.97 23.69
C TYR A 417 12.35 -4.28 22.85
N LEU A 418 12.34 -5.40 22.15
CA LEU A 418 13.36 -5.81 21.19
C LEU A 418 12.77 -5.96 19.81
N THR A 419 13.51 -5.52 18.80
CA THR A 419 13.12 -5.61 17.40
C THR A 419 14.10 -6.46 16.60
N LEU A 420 13.57 -7.31 15.75
CA LEU A 420 14.29 -8.11 14.78
C LEU A 420 13.83 -7.72 13.38
N GLY A 421 14.76 -7.61 12.44
CA GLY A 421 14.50 -7.22 11.07
C GLY A 421 15.68 -7.48 10.16
N THR A 422 15.55 -7.13 8.91
CA THR A 422 16.48 -7.47 7.83
C THR A 422 17.36 -6.28 7.46
N ASP A 423 18.12 -5.74 8.42
CA ASP A 423 19.00 -4.58 8.18
C ASP A 423 20.11 -4.89 7.18
N GLY A 424 20.54 -3.87 6.43
CA GLY A 424 21.57 -3.98 5.41
C GLY A 424 21.00 -4.19 4.00
N PHE A 425 21.79 -4.77 3.11
CA PHE A 425 21.37 -5.11 1.74
C PHE A 425 20.73 -6.50 1.69
N GLY A 426 19.87 -6.73 0.69
CA GLY A 426 19.33 -8.03 0.37
C GLY A 426 20.41 -9.08 0.09
N ARG A 427 20.03 -10.35 0.12
CA ARG A 427 20.87 -11.52 -0.18
C ARG A 427 20.08 -12.50 -1.04
N SER A 428 20.75 -13.21 -1.94
CA SER A 428 20.11 -14.24 -2.77
C SER A 428 20.40 -15.61 -2.18
N ASP A 429 19.37 -16.26 -1.62
CA ASP A 429 19.44 -17.61 -1.07
C ASP A 429 18.01 -18.17 -0.87
N THR A 430 17.89 -19.33 -0.26
CA THR A 430 16.60 -19.89 0.16
C THR A 430 16.00 -19.08 1.33
N ARG A 431 14.68 -19.12 1.48
CA ARG A 431 13.99 -18.44 2.59
C ARG A 431 14.54 -18.80 3.97
N ALA A 432 14.81 -20.09 4.19
CA ALA A 432 15.36 -20.57 5.46
C ALA A 432 16.75 -19.99 5.74
N ALA A 433 17.64 -20.00 4.75
CA ALA A 433 18.98 -19.43 4.87
C ALA A 433 18.94 -17.92 5.11
N LEU A 434 18.10 -17.21 4.37
CA LEU A 434 17.91 -15.76 4.52
C LEU A 434 17.36 -15.39 5.91
N ARG A 435 16.35 -16.10 6.41
CA ARG A 435 15.79 -15.86 7.76
C ARG A 435 16.83 -16.14 8.85
N GLY A 436 17.62 -17.19 8.70
CA GLY A 436 18.75 -17.47 9.61
C GLY A 436 19.84 -16.41 9.55
N PHE A 437 20.22 -15.95 8.35
CA PHE A 437 21.22 -14.90 8.14
C PHE A 437 20.82 -13.58 8.78
N PHE A 438 19.58 -13.15 8.57
CA PHE A 438 19.07 -11.90 9.15
C PHE A 438 18.59 -12.03 10.60
N GLY A 439 18.52 -13.24 11.14
CA GLY A 439 18.10 -13.48 12.53
C GLY A 439 16.61 -13.24 12.76
N VAL A 440 15.77 -13.51 11.77
CA VAL A 440 14.30 -13.41 11.84
C VAL A 440 13.59 -14.77 11.74
N ASP A 441 14.36 -15.87 11.85
CA ASP A 441 13.83 -17.22 11.97
C ASP A 441 13.30 -17.51 13.38
N ALA A 442 12.54 -18.59 13.51
CA ALA A 442 11.92 -18.98 14.79
C ALA A 442 12.94 -19.15 15.93
N ALA A 443 14.12 -19.72 15.62
CA ALA A 443 15.17 -19.91 16.63
C ALA A 443 15.76 -18.60 17.14
N SER A 444 15.97 -17.64 16.24
CA SER A 444 16.46 -16.30 16.60
C SER A 444 15.43 -15.50 17.39
N ILE A 445 14.15 -15.58 17.02
CA ILE A 445 13.04 -14.95 17.76
C ILE A 445 12.93 -15.53 19.17
N ALA A 446 12.97 -16.85 19.32
CA ALA A 446 12.95 -17.51 20.64
C ALA A 446 14.17 -17.14 21.48
N ARG A 447 15.36 -17.05 20.90
CA ARG A 447 16.60 -16.60 21.57
C ARG A 447 16.48 -15.15 22.05
N ALA A 448 15.94 -14.26 21.21
CA ALA A 448 15.69 -12.87 21.57
C ALA A 448 14.68 -12.75 22.74
N ALA A 449 13.62 -13.57 22.73
CA ALA A 449 12.65 -13.63 23.82
C ALA A 449 13.30 -14.02 25.15
N ARG A 450 14.13 -15.09 25.18
CA ARG A 450 14.87 -15.52 26.38
C ARG A 450 15.82 -14.42 26.86
N HIS A 451 16.55 -13.78 25.95
CA HIS A 451 17.43 -12.66 26.29
C HIS A 451 16.67 -11.47 26.87
N ALA A 452 15.47 -11.21 26.38
CA ALA A 452 14.65 -10.11 26.87
C ALA A 452 14.10 -10.35 28.28
N MET A 453 13.85 -11.61 28.64
CA MET A 453 13.39 -12.03 29.98
C MET A 453 14.50 -12.08 31.02
N ALA A 454 15.75 -12.28 30.59
CA ALA A 454 16.92 -12.21 31.46
C ALA A 454 17.31 -10.76 31.83
#